data_827e7b26562b55dc0ca1d76f3c4d569c
#
_entry.id   827e7b26562b55dc0ca1d76f3c4d569c
#
_cell.length_a   1.000
_cell.length_b   1.000
_cell.length_c   1.000
_cell.angle_alpha   90.00
_cell.angle_beta   90.00
_cell.angle_gamma   90.00
#
_symmetry.space_group_name_H-M   'P 1'
#
loop_
_entity.id
_entity.type
_entity.pdbx_description
1 polymer ?
#
loop_
_entity_poly.entity_id
_entity_poly.type
_entity_poly.pdbx_seq_one_letter_code
_entity_poly.pdbx_strand_id
1 'polypeptide(L)'
;MSRSKMKKSPRSKSEKMTPQERSRIVRSITCKDTMNDANWVFAHDTMADILDDLTQNDWDHVFVVNKEGVPMGRIHAVDMLKIVAKKNVERSVAWMLSIPAKQLISLPPLTVKTNTPLLKAGALMLTHDLNQIAVVNSDGVLVGVVGHKTMAKHLPRFIL
;
A
#
# COMPACT_ATOMS: atom_id res chain seq x y z
N MET A 1 45.26 7.69 -28.45
CA MET A 1 43.86 7.75 -27.97
C MET A 1 43.89 8.21 -26.50
N SER A 2 43.54 9.45 -26.27
CA SER A 2 43.54 10.08 -24.94
C SER A 2 42.29 9.63 -24.18
N ARG A 3 42.47 8.90 -23.07
CA ARG A 3 41.35 8.61 -22.15
C ARG A 3 41.08 9.88 -21.34
N SER A 4 39.99 10.55 -21.65
CA SER A 4 39.43 11.65 -20.85
C SER A 4 39.17 11.15 -19.42
N LYS A 5 39.95 11.68 -18.45
CA LYS A 5 39.70 11.49 -17.04
C LYS A 5 38.42 12.24 -16.66
N MET A 6 37.32 11.53 -16.46
CA MET A 6 36.14 12.12 -15.82
C MET A 6 36.56 12.65 -14.43
N LYS A 7 36.56 13.97 -14.30
CA LYS A 7 36.70 14.63 -12.99
C LYS A 7 35.44 14.29 -12.19
N LYS A 8 35.58 13.47 -11.13
CA LYS A 8 34.56 13.32 -10.11
C LYS A 8 34.33 14.70 -9.51
N SER A 9 33.13 15.25 -9.66
CA SER A 9 32.72 16.45 -8.93
C SER A 9 32.94 16.24 -7.42
N PRO A 10 33.40 17.24 -6.66
CA PRO A 10 33.54 17.10 -5.23
C PRO A 10 32.17 16.82 -4.65
N ARG A 11 31.99 15.65 -3.99
CA ARG A 11 30.83 15.40 -3.14
C ARG A 11 30.80 16.55 -2.15
N SER A 12 29.72 17.35 -2.20
CA SER A 12 29.45 18.33 -1.16
C SER A 12 29.62 17.64 0.20
N LYS A 13 30.40 18.22 1.09
CA LYS A 13 30.46 17.79 2.48
C LYS A 13 29.03 17.96 3.02
N SER A 14 28.21 16.91 2.93
CA SER A 14 26.98 16.85 3.73
C SER A 14 27.45 16.90 5.17
N GLU A 15 27.14 17.99 5.85
CA GLU A 15 27.31 18.08 7.28
C GLU A 15 26.80 16.80 7.88
N LYS A 16 27.67 16.07 8.59
CA LYS A 16 27.31 14.79 9.19
C LYS A 16 26.32 15.10 10.30
N MET A 17 25.04 14.92 10.01
CA MET A 17 23.97 15.04 10.99
C MET A 17 24.25 14.14 12.19
N THR A 18 23.98 14.64 13.39
CA THR A 18 24.09 13.85 14.61
C THR A 18 23.05 12.71 14.61
N PRO A 19 23.28 11.62 15.35
CA PRO A 19 22.28 10.55 15.49
C PRO A 19 20.92 11.06 16.01
N GLN A 20 20.93 12.07 16.91
CA GLN A 20 19.71 12.69 17.43
C GLN A 20 18.96 13.48 16.37
N GLU A 21 19.65 14.23 15.54
CA GLU A 21 19.05 14.97 14.41
C GLU A 21 18.43 14.01 13.40
N ARG A 22 19.13 12.91 13.05
CA ARG A 22 18.62 11.87 12.18
C ARG A 22 17.35 11.22 12.76
N SER A 23 17.37 10.88 14.04
CA SER A 23 16.22 10.28 14.73
C SER A 23 15.02 11.23 14.72
N ARG A 24 15.24 12.53 14.92
CA ARG A 24 14.18 13.55 14.87
C ARG A 24 13.56 13.63 13.47
N ILE A 25 14.38 13.68 12.43
CA ILE A 25 13.93 13.76 11.05
C ILE A 25 13.13 12.50 10.66
N VAL A 26 13.65 11.32 10.97
CA VAL A 26 12.95 10.05 10.69
C VAL A 26 11.58 10.02 11.38
N ARG A 27 11.48 10.48 12.62
CA ARG A 27 10.21 10.54 13.35
C ARG A 27 9.25 11.60 12.81
N SER A 28 9.74 12.62 12.11
CA SER A 28 8.92 13.69 11.54
C SER A 28 8.28 13.32 10.21
N ILE A 29 8.78 12.29 9.51
CA ILE A 29 8.21 11.81 8.25
C ILE A 29 6.89 11.11 8.55
N THR A 30 5.81 11.61 7.97
CA THR A 30 4.47 11.05 8.15
C THR A 30 4.02 10.23 6.95
N CYS A 31 2.98 9.42 7.14
CA CYS A 31 2.36 8.69 6.05
C CYS A 31 1.80 9.62 4.98
N LYS A 32 1.26 10.78 5.35
CA LYS A 32 0.77 11.79 4.40
C LYS A 32 1.86 12.26 3.44
N ASP A 33 3.07 12.46 3.93
CA ASP A 33 4.19 12.98 3.13
C ASP A 33 4.70 11.97 2.09
N THR A 34 4.42 10.69 2.27
CA THR A 34 5.05 9.59 1.53
C THR A 34 4.09 8.63 0.86
N MET A 35 2.80 8.66 1.22
CA MET A 35 1.79 7.73 0.69
C MET A 35 1.63 7.85 -0.82
N ASN A 36 1.28 6.71 -1.43
CA ASN A 36 0.85 6.62 -2.82
C ASN A 36 -0.68 6.50 -2.88
N ASP A 37 -1.25 6.62 -4.08
CA ASP A 37 -2.67 6.36 -4.30
C ASP A 37 -2.99 4.89 -4.00
N ALA A 38 -4.11 4.67 -3.34
CA ALA A 38 -4.59 3.33 -3.03
C ALA A 38 -5.48 2.79 -4.15
N ASN A 39 -5.37 1.48 -4.38
CA ASN A 39 -6.28 0.73 -5.25
C ASN A 39 -7.52 0.35 -4.44
N TRP A 40 -8.69 0.77 -4.85
CA TRP A 40 -9.91 0.54 -4.07
C TRP A 40 -11.12 0.24 -4.93
N VAL A 41 -12.07 -0.48 -4.35
CA VAL A 41 -13.38 -0.79 -4.90
C VAL A 41 -14.45 -0.57 -3.83
N PHE A 42 -15.69 -0.34 -4.24
CA PHE A 42 -16.81 -0.28 -3.30
C PHE A 42 -17.24 -1.67 -2.83
N ALA A 43 -17.80 -1.73 -1.63
CA ALA A 43 -18.30 -2.97 -1.04
C ALA A 43 -19.38 -3.67 -1.89
N HIS A 44 -20.14 -2.90 -2.68
CA HIS A 44 -21.19 -3.41 -3.57
C HIS A 44 -20.71 -3.74 -4.99
N ASP A 45 -19.46 -3.40 -5.35
CA ASP A 45 -18.88 -3.84 -6.62
C ASP A 45 -18.82 -5.36 -6.68
N THR A 46 -18.95 -5.92 -7.88
CA THR A 46 -19.02 -7.37 -8.04
C THR A 46 -17.63 -7.99 -8.21
N MET A 47 -17.53 -9.30 -8.03
CA MET A 47 -16.31 -10.05 -8.33
C MET A 47 -15.83 -9.83 -9.77
N ALA A 48 -16.76 -9.72 -10.73
CA ALA A 48 -16.41 -9.44 -12.13
C ALA A 48 -15.77 -8.06 -12.28
N ASP A 49 -16.30 -7.04 -11.61
CA ASP A 49 -15.72 -5.68 -11.60
C ASP A 49 -14.31 -5.68 -11.02
N ILE A 50 -14.10 -6.39 -9.92
CA ILE A 50 -12.78 -6.48 -9.25
C ILE A 50 -11.77 -7.17 -10.16
N LEU A 51 -12.13 -8.28 -10.80
CA LEU A 51 -11.26 -8.99 -11.74
C LEU A 51 -10.85 -8.09 -12.90
N ASP A 52 -11.78 -7.31 -13.42
CA ASP A 52 -11.54 -6.37 -14.50
C ASP A 52 -10.55 -5.28 -14.06
N ASP A 53 -10.77 -4.66 -12.91
CA ASP A 53 -9.89 -3.64 -12.35
C ASP A 53 -8.48 -4.17 -12.07
N LEU A 54 -8.36 -5.36 -11.49
CA LEU A 54 -7.07 -6.00 -11.23
C LEU A 54 -6.31 -6.28 -12.54
N THR A 55 -7.02 -6.74 -13.57
CA THR A 55 -6.42 -7.07 -14.86
C THR A 55 -6.01 -5.82 -15.64
N GLN A 56 -6.88 -4.83 -15.76
CA GLN A 56 -6.61 -3.61 -16.53
C GLN A 56 -5.51 -2.74 -15.92
N ASN A 57 -5.43 -2.71 -14.58
CA ASN A 57 -4.47 -1.85 -13.86
C ASN A 57 -3.22 -2.62 -13.40
N ASP A 58 -3.13 -3.91 -13.67
CA ASP A 58 -2.06 -4.78 -13.21
C ASP A 58 -1.85 -4.71 -11.67
N TRP A 59 -2.96 -4.72 -10.94
CA TRP A 59 -2.96 -4.71 -9.48
C TRP A 59 -2.91 -6.12 -8.92
N ASP A 60 -2.25 -6.28 -7.78
CA ASP A 60 -2.21 -7.54 -7.03
C ASP A 60 -3.20 -7.58 -5.86
N HIS A 61 -3.78 -6.42 -5.50
CA HIS A 61 -4.77 -6.29 -4.43
C HIS A 61 -5.60 -5.03 -4.62
N VAL A 62 -6.75 -5.00 -3.91
CA VAL A 62 -7.60 -3.82 -3.77
C VAL A 62 -8.09 -3.69 -2.34
N PHE A 63 -8.27 -2.46 -1.88
CA PHE A 63 -9.01 -2.17 -0.65
C PHE A 63 -10.50 -2.10 -0.94
N VAL A 64 -11.31 -2.64 -0.04
CA VAL A 64 -12.76 -2.54 -0.12
C VAL A 64 -13.22 -1.44 0.83
N VAL A 65 -13.94 -0.48 0.31
CA VAL A 65 -14.47 0.65 1.07
C VAL A 65 -15.99 0.67 1.05
N ASN A 66 -16.59 1.23 2.10
CA ASN A 66 -18.03 1.49 2.14
C ASN A 66 -18.40 2.74 1.32
N LYS A 67 -19.66 3.14 1.35
CA LYS A 67 -20.16 4.31 0.60
C LYS A 67 -19.48 5.61 1.00
N GLU A 68 -19.05 5.73 2.24
CA GLU A 68 -18.33 6.88 2.77
C GLU A 68 -16.84 6.85 2.49
N GLY A 69 -16.33 5.78 1.85
CA GLY A 69 -14.91 5.61 1.55
C GLY A 69 -14.08 5.04 2.71
N VAL A 70 -14.73 4.51 3.75
CA VAL A 70 -14.05 3.91 4.90
C VAL A 70 -13.63 2.47 4.56
N PRO A 71 -12.37 2.07 4.77
CA PRO A 71 -11.91 0.72 4.52
C PRO A 71 -12.67 -0.33 5.34
N MET A 72 -13.12 -1.38 4.68
CA MET A 72 -13.75 -2.55 5.28
C MET A 72 -12.83 -3.76 5.31
N GLY A 73 -11.84 -3.79 4.44
CA GLY A 73 -10.91 -4.89 4.31
C GLY A 73 -10.13 -4.84 3.01
N ARG A 74 -9.49 -5.95 2.68
CA ARG A 74 -8.63 -6.06 1.51
C ARG A 74 -8.84 -7.40 0.81
N ILE A 75 -8.76 -7.36 -0.52
CA ILE A 75 -8.83 -8.55 -1.38
C ILE A 75 -7.52 -8.65 -2.14
N HIS A 76 -6.85 -9.80 -2.06
CA HIS A 76 -5.69 -10.12 -2.90
C HIS A 76 -6.12 -10.91 -4.13
N ALA A 77 -5.45 -10.65 -5.27
CA ALA A 77 -5.67 -11.39 -6.50
C ALA A 77 -5.48 -12.91 -6.30
N VAL A 78 -4.50 -13.32 -5.51
CA VAL A 78 -4.25 -14.73 -5.20
C VAL A 78 -5.44 -15.39 -4.47
N ASP A 79 -6.14 -14.67 -3.61
CA ASP A 79 -7.32 -15.20 -2.91
C ASP A 79 -8.49 -15.40 -3.85
N MET A 80 -8.66 -14.54 -4.84
CA MET A 80 -9.64 -14.70 -5.91
C MET A 80 -9.34 -15.91 -6.79
N LEU A 81 -8.07 -16.14 -7.12
CA LEU A 81 -7.65 -17.34 -7.84
C LEU A 81 -7.96 -18.62 -7.06
N LYS A 82 -7.75 -18.62 -5.74
CA LYS A 82 -8.10 -19.76 -4.87
C LYS A 82 -9.59 -20.04 -4.88
N ILE A 83 -10.43 -19.01 -4.90
CA ILE A 83 -11.90 -19.16 -4.99
C ILE A 83 -12.29 -19.78 -6.33
N VAL A 84 -11.77 -19.25 -7.44
CA VAL A 84 -12.05 -19.74 -8.80
C VAL A 84 -11.53 -21.16 -9.02
N ALA A 85 -10.43 -21.55 -8.37
CA ALA A 85 -9.85 -22.88 -8.49
C ALA A 85 -10.57 -23.97 -7.69
N LYS A 86 -11.49 -23.62 -6.77
CA LYS A 86 -12.26 -24.61 -6.03
C LYS A 86 -13.17 -25.42 -6.98
N LYS A 87 -13.14 -26.76 -6.86
CA LYS A 87 -13.90 -27.67 -7.75
C LYS A 87 -15.41 -27.48 -7.72
N ASN A 88 -15.95 -27.01 -6.58
CA ASN A 88 -17.38 -26.88 -6.34
C ASN A 88 -17.95 -25.49 -6.64
N VAL A 89 -17.10 -24.57 -7.16
CA VAL A 89 -17.51 -23.21 -7.47
C VAL A 89 -18.00 -23.14 -8.91
N GLU A 90 -19.22 -22.63 -9.08
CA GLU A 90 -19.72 -22.26 -10.39
C GLU A 90 -18.89 -21.09 -10.96
N ARG A 91 -18.38 -21.24 -12.18
CA ARG A 91 -17.50 -20.26 -12.82
C ARG A 91 -18.22 -19.44 -13.89
N SER A 92 -19.53 -19.36 -13.79
CA SER A 92 -20.33 -18.59 -14.75
C SER A 92 -20.18 -17.08 -14.51
N VAL A 93 -20.34 -16.30 -15.55
CA VAL A 93 -20.38 -14.83 -15.46
C VAL A 93 -21.52 -14.38 -14.53
N ALA A 94 -22.66 -15.05 -14.58
CA ALA A 94 -23.79 -14.77 -13.69
C ALA A 94 -23.41 -14.89 -12.21
N TRP A 95 -22.66 -15.92 -11.85
CA TRP A 95 -22.16 -16.10 -10.48
C TRP A 95 -21.19 -14.97 -10.09
N MET A 96 -20.22 -14.64 -10.96
CA MET A 96 -19.26 -13.57 -10.71
C MET A 96 -19.93 -12.20 -10.57
N LEU A 97 -21.02 -11.95 -11.30
CA LEU A 97 -21.80 -10.72 -11.19
C LEU A 97 -22.68 -10.66 -9.93
N SER A 98 -22.94 -11.81 -9.29
CA SER A 98 -23.81 -11.89 -8.10
C SER A 98 -23.05 -11.71 -6.78
N ILE A 99 -21.73 -11.89 -6.76
CA ILE A 99 -20.94 -11.84 -5.53
C ILE A 99 -20.40 -10.42 -5.31
N PRO A 100 -20.81 -9.73 -4.23
CA PRO A 100 -20.29 -8.41 -3.92
C PRO A 100 -18.89 -8.50 -3.29
N ALA A 101 -18.09 -7.46 -3.49
CA ALA A 101 -16.73 -7.33 -2.97
C ALA A 101 -16.63 -7.61 -1.47
N LYS A 102 -17.60 -7.15 -0.68
CA LYS A 102 -17.60 -7.35 0.78
C LYS A 102 -17.55 -8.83 1.19
N GLN A 103 -18.05 -9.74 0.38
CA GLN A 103 -17.99 -11.19 0.64
C GLN A 103 -16.64 -11.81 0.27
N LEU A 104 -15.79 -11.11 -0.46
CA LEU A 104 -14.49 -11.58 -0.93
C LEU A 104 -13.34 -11.08 -0.06
N ILE A 105 -13.63 -10.30 0.97
CA ILE A 105 -12.60 -9.74 1.86
C ILE A 105 -11.81 -10.87 2.52
N SER A 106 -10.50 -10.86 2.34
CA SER A 106 -9.57 -11.87 2.85
C SER A 106 -8.83 -11.42 4.13
N LEU A 107 -8.72 -10.13 4.35
CA LEU A 107 -7.99 -9.56 5.48
C LEU A 107 -8.78 -8.41 6.13
N PRO A 108 -8.64 -8.24 7.47
CA PRO A 108 -9.26 -7.12 8.18
C PRO A 108 -8.67 -5.77 7.76
N PRO A 109 -9.40 -4.66 8.02
CA PRO A 109 -8.96 -3.33 7.63
C PRO A 109 -7.98 -2.72 8.65
N LEU A 110 -6.72 -3.15 8.64
CA LEU A 110 -5.69 -2.48 9.41
C LEU A 110 -5.32 -1.16 8.71
N THR A 111 -5.42 -0.06 9.43
CA THR A 111 -5.17 1.28 8.90
C THR A 111 -4.26 2.09 9.80
N VAL A 112 -3.60 3.09 9.22
CA VAL A 112 -2.91 4.16 9.94
C VAL A 112 -3.48 5.51 9.50
N LYS A 113 -3.24 6.53 10.31
CA LYS A 113 -3.69 7.90 9.99
C LYS A 113 -2.65 8.66 9.16
N THR A 114 -3.08 9.73 8.50
CA THR A 114 -2.19 10.60 7.71
C THR A 114 -1.03 11.17 8.52
N ASN A 115 -1.25 11.47 9.80
CA ASN A 115 -0.22 11.98 10.71
C ASN A 115 0.61 10.90 11.42
N THR A 116 0.35 9.63 11.15
CA THR A 116 1.16 8.54 11.70
C THR A 116 2.58 8.62 11.15
N PRO A 117 3.62 8.54 12.01
CA PRO A 117 4.98 8.46 11.54
C PRO A 117 5.18 7.26 10.61
N LEU A 118 5.88 7.47 9.50
CA LEU A 118 6.14 6.41 8.53
C LEU A 118 6.83 5.20 9.18
N LEU A 119 7.76 5.44 10.09
CA LEU A 119 8.46 4.38 10.83
C LEU A 119 7.49 3.51 11.66
N LYS A 120 6.46 4.12 12.26
CA LYS A 120 5.43 3.37 12.99
C LYS A 120 4.58 2.51 12.06
N ALA A 121 4.21 3.04 10.89
CA ALA A 121 3.51 2.25 9.88
C ALA A 121 4.33 1.05 9.42
N GLY A 122 5.65 1.22 9.23
CA GLY A 122 6.58 0.14 8.91
C GLY A 122 6.63 -0.94 10.00
N ALA A 123 6.68 -0.56 11.26
CA ALA A 123 6.64 -1.49 12.38
C ALA A 123 5.34 -2.30 12.43
N LEU A 124 4.20 -1.67 12.17
CA LEU A 124 2.91 -2.35 12.08
C LEU A 124 2.85 -3.34 10.90
N MET A 125 3.42 -2.96 9.76
CA MET A 125 3.51 -3.86 8.60
C MET A 125 4.31 -5.12 8.93
N LEU A 126 5.43 -4.99 9.62
CA LEU A 126 6.25 -6.13 10.05
C LEU A 126 5.53 -6.99 11.08
N THR A 127 4.89 -6.37 12.07
CA THR A 127 4.15 -7.08 13.13
C THR A 127 3.00 -7.93 12.58
N HIS A 128 2.32 -7.42 11.56
CA HIS A 128 1.14 -8.06 10.96
C HIS A 128 1.43 -8.78 9.63
N ASP A 129 2.69 -8.87 9.24
CA ASP A 129 3.13 -9.48 7.98
C ASP A 129 2.40 -8.92 6.76
N LEU A 130 2.36 -7.60 6.67
CA LEU A 130 1.69 -6.86 5.59
C LEU A 130 2.71 -6.27 4.62
N ASN A 131 2.41 -6.34 3.34
CA ASN A 131 3.19 -5.68 2.29
C ASN A 131 2.84 -4.19 2.16
N GLN A 132 1.64 -3.83 2.57
CA GLN A 132 1.08 -2.48 2.49
C GLN A 132 0.10 -2.25 3.63
N ILE A 133 -0.08 -0.98 3.99
CA ILE A 133 -1.06 -0.55 4.98
C ILE A 133 -1.83 0.65 4.46
N ALA A 134 -3.14 0.63 4.64
CA ALA A 134 -4.01 1.72 4.24
C ALA A 134 -3.82 2.95 5.12
N VAL A 135 -3.81 4.13 4.50
CA VAL A 135 -3.76 5.42 5.18
C VAL A 135 -5.13 6.07 5.11
N VAL A 136 -5.65 6.46 6.24
CA VAL A 136 -6.93 7.13 6.36
C VAL A 136 -6.78 8.54 6.94
N ASN A 137 -7.72 9.42 6.60
CA ASN A 137 -7.81 10.76 7.19
C ASN A 137 -8.49 10.73 8.56
N SER A 138 -8.75 11.91 9.15
CA SER A 138 -9.41 12.04 10.44
C SER A 138 -10.84 11.49 10.47
N ASP A 139 -11.52 11.42 9.33
CA ASP A 139 -12.87 10.85 9.19
C ASP A 139 -12.86 9.33 8.93
N GLY A 140 -11.67 8.73 8.90
CA GLY A 140 -11.49 7.30 8.59
C GLY A 140 -11.58 6.95 7.11
N VAL A 141 -11.61 7.94 6.22
CA VAL A 141 -11.68 7.75 4.76
C VAL A 141 -10.31 7.37 4.21
N LEU A 142 -10.28 6.38 3.33
CA LEU A 142 -9.08 5.95 2.64
C LEU A 142 -8.54 7.07 1.75
N VAL A 143 -7.30 7.49 1.98
CA VAL A 143 -6.64 8.56 1.22
C VAL A 143 -5.33 8.15 0.56
N GLY A 144 -4.81 6.98 0.91
CA GLY A 144 -3.57 6.50 0.31
C GLY A 144 -3.11 5.18 0.89
N VAL A 145 -1.92 4.77 0.51
CA VAL A 145 -1.27 3.54 0.95
C VAL A 145 0.23 3.76 1.11
N VAL A 146 0.81 3.13 2.11
CA VAL A 146 2.26 3.01 2.27
C VAL A 146 2.65 1.55 2.24
N GLY A 147 3.77 1.23 1.65
CA GLY A 147 4.23 -0.14 1.46
C GLY A 147 5.75 -0.27 1.60
N HIS A 148 6.27 -1.45 1.35
CA HIS A 148 7.71 -1.72 1.43
C HIS A 148 8.53 -0.80 0.53
N LYS A 149 8.04 -0.50 -0.67
CA LYS A 149 8.71 0.44 -1.59
C LYS A 149 8.77 1.85 -1.03
N THR A 150 7.71 2.30 -0.36
CA THR A 150 7.67 3.59 0.33
C THR A 150 8.72 3.66 1.43
N MET A 151 8.81 2.60 2.24
CA MET A 151 9.81 2.48 3.30
C MET A 151 11.23 2.53 2.73
N ALA A 152 11.50 1.71 1.71
CA ALA A 152 12.81 1.65 1.06
C ALA A 152 13.23 2.99 0.43
N LYS A 153 12.26 3.75 -0.10
CA LYS A 153 12.52 5.05 -0.73
C LYS A 153 12.85 6.14 0.28
N HIS A 154 12.18 6.16 1.43
CA HIS A 154 12.21 7.30 2.35
C HIS A 154 13.06 7.07 3.60
N LEU A 155 13.06 5.86 4.19
CA LEU A 155 13.75 5.61 5.45
C LEU A 155 15.28 5.54 5.35
N PRO A 156 15.90 4.86 4.36
CA PRO A 156 17.36 4.72 4.31
C PRO A 156 18.12 6.06 4.18
N ARG A 157 17.48 7.09 3.65
CA ARG A 157 18.10 8.42 3.53
C ARG A 157 18.51 9.01 4.87
N PHE A 158 17.87 8.57 5.95
CA PHE A 158 18.03 9.10 7.29
C PHE A 158 18.67 8.11 8.26
N ILE A 159 18.77 6.84 7.88
CA ILE A 159 19.35 5.77 8.70
C ILE A 159 20.82 5.55 8.33
N LEU A 160 21.17 5.75 7.08
CA LEU A 160 22.52 5.60 6.54
C LEU A 160 23.24 6.95 6.43
#